data_5e5d36f070c45bb4e54cea0291937f24
#
_entry.id   5e5d36f070c45bb4e54cea0291937f24
#
_cell.length_a   1.000
_cell.length_b   1.000
_cell.length_c   1.000
_cell.angle_alpha   90.00
_cell.angle_beta   90.00
_cell.angle_gamma   90.00
#
_symmetry.space_group_name_H-M   'P 1'
#
loop_
_entity.id
_entity.type
_entity.pdbx_description
1 polymer ?
#
loop_
_entity_poly.entity_id
_entity_poly.type
_entity_poly.pdbx_seq_one_letter_code
_entity_poly.pdbx_strand_id
1 'polypeptide(L)'
;MKTITCMITLVLLLQVGQLKAADTVTKKPNIVVILADDLGFSDLGCYGGEIRTPNLDALAKQGVRFTQNYNSSRCCPSRASLLTGLYPHQAGIGRFVGNPKAAPPGYQGRLADRCVTLAEVLKPAGYGSYACGKWHVNDPGPIARGFDEFYGFNHGYAVDSWEPAMMIRLPEDRPKRTYAPGEYFATNAITDHALDFLDIARKRKQPYLLYVGYQAAHFPVQAPIKLTESYVATYERGWDLLRAERLQRMKQLGLVDEKLTLPKLSPIDRPDIAKRIGSMTKDGINPAWDSLDKPRRADLARRMAVYAAMVENMDSNIGRLVQSLREHGELENTLLLFTSDNGACAEWDPFGFDMDPKKFVNPKAGHGIDGGTQALPNVLHEGEDLLKMGGPGSMFSYGCAWANLSNTPLFLYKHYASEGGIHSPMIAHWPAQIQKPGGVREHLSHLMDISATCVEISGATYPKTFQGHDILPLEGRSLVPAFLNEAPRPRTLIFEHEHNGAIRDGDWKLVGNDGLNRDGIRPGSKWKLFNLRNDPAELDNLAEKEPARAKDLSQRFLEEAKRTLVLPSP
;
A
#
# COMPACT_ATOMS: atom_id res chain seq x y z
N MET A 1 -13.06 -87.26 -46.88
CA MET A 1 -12.32 -86.65 -45.82
C MET A 1 -12.63 -85.12 -45.86
N LYS A 2 -13.56 -84.68 -45.00
CA LYS A 2 -14.05 -83.29 -44.97
C LYS A 2 -13.49 -82.62 -43.72
N THR A 3 -12.65 -81.57 -43.89
CA THR A 3 -12.11 -80.77 -42.85
C THR A 3 -13.13 -79.70 -42.46
N ILE A 4 -13.55 -79.64 -41.20
CA ILE A 4 -14.44 -78.62 -40.63
C ILE A 4 -13.56 -77.58 -40.02
N THR A 5 -13.65 -76.36 -40.55
CA THR A 5 -12.98 -75.19 -40.00
C THR A 5 -13.92 -74.47 -39.01
N CYS A 6 -13.54 -74.44 -37.75
CA CYS A 6 -14.30 -73.78 -36.69
C CYS A 6 -13.87 -72.27 -36.62
N MET A 7 -14.84 -71.41 -36.92
CA MET A 7 -14.64 -69.92 -36.82
C MET A 7 -15.06 -69.46 -35.43
N ILE A 8 -14.11 -69.05 -34.59
CA ILE A 8 -14.40 -68.50 -33.30
C ILE A 8 -14.54 -66.96 -33.49
N THR A 9 -15.76 -66.46 -33.34
CA THR A 9 -16.05 -65.03 -33.38
C THR A 9 -15.81 -64.43 -31.98
N LEU A 10 -14.79 -63.64 -31.84
CA LEU A 10 -14.46 -62.91 -30.61
C LEU A 10 -15.29 -61.63 -30.58
N VAL A 11 -16.32 -61.55 -29.76
CA VAL A 11 -17.08 -60.30 -29.50
C VAL A 11 -16.35 -59.49 -28.42
N LEU A 12 -15.66 -58.45 -28.82
CA LEU A 12 -15.12 -57.42 -27.91
C LEU A 12 -16.26 -56.47 -27.50
N LEU A 13 -16.73 -56.60 -26.29
CA LEU A 13 -17.59 -55.62 -25.64
C LEU A 13 -16.74 -54.39 -25.28
N LEU A 14 -16.83 -53.34 -26.10
CA LEU A 14 -16.36 -52.01 -25.74
C LEU A 14 -17.30 -51.43 -24.65
N GLN A 15 -16.91 -51.54 -23.40
CA GLN A 15 -17.47 -50.70 -22.34
C GLN A 15 -16.91 -49.27 -22.51
N VAL A 16 -17.70 -48.42 -23.16
CA VAL A 16 -17.49 -46.97 -23.12
C VAL A 16 -17.89 -46.53 -21.72
N GLY A 17 -16.88 -46.45 -20.86
CA GLY A 17 -17.03 -45.78 -19.57
C GLY A 17 -17.35 -44.32 -19.83
N GLN A 18 -18.59 -43.91 -19.63
CA GLN A 18 -18.93 -42.50 -19.49
C GLN A 18 -18.19 -41.97 -18.26
N LEU A 19 -17.04 -41.31 -18.49
CA LEU A 19 -16.47 -40.36 -17.54
C LEU A 19 -17.54 -39.29 -17.36
N LYS A 20 -18.34 -39.41 -16.30
CA LYS A 20 -19.07 -38.26 -15.76
C LYS A 20 -18.01 -37.20 -15.47
N ALA A 21 -17.98 -36.15 -16.29
CA ALA A 21 -17.35 -34.88 -15.86
C ALA A 21 -18.03 -34.56 -14.52
N ALA A 22 -17.33 -34.78 -13.44
CA ALA A 22 -17.72 -34.22 -12.17
C ALA A 22 -17.77 -32.69 -12.41
N ASP A 23 -18.96 -32.12 -12.30
CA ASP A 23 -19.11 -30.68 -12.10
C ASP A 23 -18.33 -30.32 -10.82
N THR A 24 -17.04 -30.10 -10.95
CA THR A 24 -16.25 -29.46 -9.92
C THR A 24 -16.76 -28.03 -9.89
N VAL A 25 -17.78 -27.78 -9.09
CA VAL A 25 -18.08 -26.43 -8.60
C VAL A 25 -16.78 -25.97 -7.96
N THR A 26 -15.99 -25.20 -8.71
CA THR A 26 -14.73 -24.70 -8.21
C THR A 26 -15.06 -23.85 -6.99
N LYS A 27 -14.60 -24.30 -5.82
CA LYS A 27 -14.85 -23.62 -4.55
C LYS A 27 -14.36 -22.18 -4.70
N LYS A 28 -15.23 -21.20 -4.43
CA LYS A 28 -14.86 -19.77 -4.47
C LYS A 28 -13.60 -19.53 -3.63
N PRO A 29 -12.61 -18.76 -4.13
CA PRO A 29 -11.38 -18.52 -3.38
C PRO A 29 -11.63 -17.66 -2.15
N ASN A 30 -10.84 -17.84 -1.11
CA ASN A 30 -10.71 -16.85 -0.06
C ASN A 30 -9.85 -15.69 -0.56
N ILE A 31 -10.05 -14.53 0.02
CA ILE A 31 -9.36 -13.30 -0.36
C ILE A 31 -8.74 -12.67 0.90
N VAL A 32 -7.44 -12.47 0.88
CA VAL A 32 -6.70 -11.77 1.94
C VAL A 32 -5.96 -10.59 1.32
N VAL A 33 -6.31 -9.38 1.73
CA VAL A 33 -5.66 -8.14 1.28
C VAL A 33 -4.92 -7.53 2.46
N ILE A 34 -3.61 -7.46 2.37
CA ILE A 34 -2.72 -6.91 3.38
C ILE A 34 -2.16 -5.59 2.87
N LEU A 35 -2.35 -4.52 3.64
CA LEU A 35 -1.92 -3.18 3.30
C LEU A 35 -0.98 -2.66 4.38
N ALA A 36 0.27 -2.38 4.00
CA ALA A 36 1.22 -1.63 4.82
C ALA A 36 0.94 -0.13 4.70
N ASP A 37 1.35 0.65 5.69
CA ASP A 37 1.21 2.10 5.76
C ASP A 37 2.59 2.76 5.65
N ASP A 38 2.79 3.62 4.65
CA ASP A 38 4.04 4.35 4.41
C ASP A 38 5.28 3.48 4.09
N LEU A 39 5.10 2.25 3.61
CA LEU A 39 6.22 1.38 3.24
C LEU A 39 6.80 1.80 1.89
N GLY A 40 8.11 2.02 1.84
CA GLY A 40 8.82 2.40 0.62
C GLY A 40 8.91 1.26 -0.40
N PHE A 41 9.14 1.62 -1.66
CA PHE A 41 9.15 0.71 -2.80
C PHE A 41 10.16 -0.43 -2.65
N SER A 42 11.34 -0.15 -2.10
CA SER A 42 12.45 -1.09 -2.02
C SER A 42 12.76 -1.60 -0.60
N ASP A 43 11.86 -1.47 0.36
CA ASP A 43 12.13 -1.88 1.74
C ASP A 43 12.15 -3.40 1.95
N LEU A 44 11.37 -4.15 1.16
CA LEU A 44 11.31 -5.61 1.27
C LEU A 44 12.53 -6.29 0.67
N GLY A 45 12.96 -7.42 1.25
CA GLY A 45 14.08 -8.22 0.73
C GLY A 45 13.88 -8.61 -0.73
N CYS A 46 12.69 -9.08 -1.11
CA CYS A 46 12.36 -9.42 -2.50
C CYS A 46 12.26 -8.20 -3.44
N TYR A 47 12.34 -6.97 -2.94
CA TYR A 47 12.47 -5.73 -3.70
C TYR A 47 13.86 -5.07 -3.54
N GLY A 48 14.83 -5.76 -2.94
CA GLY A 48 16.23 -5.31 -2.83
C GLY A 48 16.58 -4.67 -1.48
N GLY A 49 15.63 -4.58 -0.54
CA GLY A 49 15.86 -4.09 0.81
C GLY A 49 16.81 -4.96 1.64
N GLU A 50 17.42 -4.35 2.66
CA GLU A 50 18.21 -5.05 3.67
C GLU A 50 17.38 -5.46 4.89
N ILE A 51 16.12 -5.01 4.96
CA ILE A 51 15.20 -5.39 6.03
C ILE A 51 14.82 -6.87 5.87
N ARG A 52 14.86 -7.62 6.95
CA ARG A 52 14.51 -9.03 6.94
C ARG A 52 13.00 -9.21 6.79
N THR A 53 12.58 -9.75 5.64
CA THR A 53 11.16 -10.00 5.33
C THR A 53 10.94 -11.42 4.78
N PRO A 54 11.40 -12.46 5.52
CA PRO A 54 11.44 -13.83 5.00
C PRO A 54 10.06 -14.39 4.62
N ASN A 55 8.97 -13.95 5.27
CA ASN A 55 7.63 -14.43 4.97
C ASN A 55 7.10 -13.80 3.67
N LEU A 56 7.26 -12.49 3.49
CA LEU A 56 6.91 -11.79 2.25
C LEU A 56 7.80 -12.24 1.09
N ASP A 57 9.10 -12.47 1.33
CA ASP A 57 10.02 -12.99 0.34
C ASP A 57 9.62 -14.41 -0.13
N ALA A 58 9.16 -15.24 0.79
CA ALA A 58 8.64 -16.57 0.47
C ALA A 58 7.33 -16.49 -0.35
N LEU A 59 6.42 -15.58 0.01
CA LEU A 59 5.21 -15.33 -0.77
C LEU A 59 5.54 -14.83 -2.19
N ALA A 60 6.50 -13.93 -2.33
CA ALA A 60 6.98 -13.44 -3.63
C ALA A 60 7.61 -14.55 -4.48
N LYS A 61 8.37 -15.45 -3.85
CA LYS A 61 9.00 -16.59 -4.52
C LYS A 61 7.99 -17.63 -5.01
N GLN A 62 6.90 -17.83 -4.26
CA GLN A 62 5.82 -18.77 -4.59
C GLN A 62 4.65 -18.12 -5.34
N GLY A 63 4.64 -16.81 -5.44
CA GLY A 63 3.68 -15.99 -6.14
C GLY A 63 4.35 -15.15 -7.23
N VAL A 64 3.93 -13.89 -7.37
CA VAL A 64 4.52 -12.93 -8.31
C VAL A 64 4.67 -11.55 -7.67
N ARG A 65 5.67 -10.79 -8.18
CA ARG A 65 5.92 -9.39 -7.80
C ARG A 65 5.53 -8.46 -8.95
N PHE A 66 4.94 -7.33 -8.62
CA PHE A 66 4.61 -6.30 -9.60
C PHE A 66 5.62 -5.16 -9.51
N THR A 67 6.16 -4.74 -10.65
CA THR A 67 7.11 -3.62 -10.73
C THR A 67 6.46 -2.31 -11.15
N GLN A 68 5.16 -2.32 -11.45
CA GLN A 68 4.41 -1.14 -11.90
C GLN A 68 3.03 -1.09 -11.21
N ASN A 69 3.02 -1.18 -9.87
CA ASN A 69 1.80 -1.04 -9.09
C ASN A 69 1.73 0.35 -8.47
N TYR A 70 0.59 1.01 -8.66
CA TYR A 70 0.38 2.41 -8.30
C TYR A 70 -0.68 2.58 -7.22
N ASN A 71 -0.53 3.69 -6.48
CA ASN A 71 -1.42 4.13 -5.42
C ASN A 71 -1.87 5.58 -5.68
N SER A 72 -2.58 6.20 -4.73
CA SER A 72 -3.07 7.58 -4.84
C SER A 72 -2.28 8.56 -3.97
N SER A 73 -0.97 8.36 -3.86
CA SER A 73 0.06 9.16 -3.17
C SER A 73 -0.19 9.46 -1.67
N ARG A 74 -1.29 9.01 -1.11
CA ARG A 74 -1.61 9.15 0.33
C ARG A 74 -2.56 8.07 0.82
N CYS A 75 -2.50 7.79 2.13
CA CYS A 75 -3.20 6.69 2.79
C CYS A 75 -4.72 6.68 2.56
N CYS A 76 -5.46 7.73 2.95
CA CYS A 76 -6.93 7.71 2.82
C CYS A 76 -7.42 7.70 1.36
N PRO A 77 -6.87 8.46 0.40
CA PRO A 77 -7.21 8.31 -1.01
C PRO A 77 -6.94 6.91 -1.55
N SER A 78 -5.80 6.32 -1.23
CA SER A 78 -5.42 4.97 -1.66
C SER A 78 -6.33 3.90 -1.08
N ARG A 79 -6.69 4.00 0.21
CA ARG A 79 -7.63 3.09 0.87
C ARG A 79 -9.02 3.20 0.26
N ALA A 80 -9.48 4.41 -0.07
CA ALA A 80 -10.73 4.61 -0.79
C ALA A 80 -10.70 3.93 -2.17
N SER A 81 -9.62 4.10 -2.93
CA SER A 81 -9.45 3.45 -4.23
C SER A 81 -9.44 1.93 -4.13
N LEU A 82 -8.69 1.36 -3.16
CA LEU A 82 -8.62 -0.07 -2.92
C LEU A 82 -9.99 -0.65 -2.56
N LEU A 83 -10.72 0.01 -1.65
CA LEU A 83 -11.99 -0.49 -1.13
C LEU A 83 -13.15 -0.37 -2.13
N THR A 84 -13.09 0.57 -3.08
CA THR A 84 -14.22 0.87 -3.98
C THR A 84 -13.97 0.52 -5.44
N GLY A 85 -12.70 0.35 -5.84
CA GLY A 85 -12.34 0.14 -7.25
C GLY A 85 -12.46 1.39 -8.12
N LEU A 86 -12.50 2.58 -7.51
CA LEU A 86 -12.66 3.88 -8.16
C LEU A 86 -11.41 4.76 -7.93
N TYR A 87 -11.27 5.83 -8.71
CA TYR A 87 -10.37 6.90 -8.33
C TYR A 87 -10.81 7.53 -7.00
N PRO A 88 -9.89 8.02 -6.16
CA PRO A 88 -10.23 8.49 -4.82
C PRO A 88 -11.22 9.66 -4.82
N HIS A 89 -11.16 10.52 -5.83
CA HIS A 89 -12.10 11.64 -6.01
C HIS A 89 -13.51 11.16 -6.37
N GLN A 90 -13.63 10.14 -7.21
CA GLN A 90 -14.93 9.50 -7.48
C GLN A 90 -15.52 8.88 -6.22
N ALA A 91 -14.67 8.32 -5.36
CA ALA A 91 -15.07 7.80 -4.05
C ALA A 91 -15.34 8.90 -3.01
N GLY A 92 -15.02 10.17 -3.28
CA GLY A 92 -15.25 11.32 -2.40
C GLY A 92 -14.09 11.69 -1.48
N ILE A 93 -12.93 11.01 -1.60
CA ILE A 93 -11.74 11.18 -0.75
C ILE A 93 -10.52 11.58 -1.59
N GLY A 94 -10.60 12.68 -2.33
CA GLY A 94 -9.47 13.24 -3.07
C GLY A 94 -8.42 13.92 -2.19
N ARG A 95 -8.78 14.27 -0.93
CA ARG A 95 -7.90 14.83 0.09
C ARG A 95 -7.96 14.01 1.37
N PHE A 96 -7.31 14.51 2.42
CA PHE A 96 -7.40 13.93 3.75
C PHE A 96 -8.87 13.84 4.22
N VAL A 97 -9.18 12.80 4.98
CA VAL A 97 -10.52 12.61 5.54
C VAL A 97 -10.93 13.79 6.43
N GLY A 98 -12.21 14.07 6.47
CA GLY A 98 -12.75 15.20 7.24
C GLY A 98 -14.25 15.36 7.01
N ASN A 99 -14.78 16.47 7.43
CA ASN A 99 -16.20 16.81 7.22
C ASN A 99 -16.34 18.26 6.74
N PRO A 100 -15.86 18.58 5.54
CA PRO A 100 -15.94 19.95 5.01
C PRO A 100 -17.39 20.33 4.74
N LYS A 101 -17.81 21.52 5.19
CA LYS A 101 -19.19 22.02 5.07
C LYS A 101 -19.65 22.23 3.63
N ALA A 102 -18.73 22.57 2.73
CA ALA A 102 -19.00 22.79 1.31
C ALA A 102 -17.77 22.40 0.49
N ALA A 103 -17.71 21.14 0.08
CA ALA A 103 -16.63 20.65 -0.76
C ALA A 103 -17.17 20.18 -2.12
N PRO A 104 -16.35 20.29 -3.19
CA PRO A 104 -16.67 19.65 -4.45
C PRO A 104 -16.91 18.14 -4.28
N PRO A 105 -17.66 17.50 -5.18
CA PRO A 105 -18.01 16.07 -5.06
C PRO A 105 -16.81 15.13 -4.87
N GLY A 106 -15.63 15.46 -5.41
CA GLY A 106 -14.41 14.67 -5.25
C GLY A 106 -13.73 14.79 -3.88
N TYR A 107 -14.17 15.71 -3.02
CA TYR A 107 -13.45 16.09 -1.80
C TYR A 107 -14.34 16.12 -0.55
N GLN A 108 -15.27 15.18 -0.47
CA GLN A 108 -16.23 15.10 0.66
C GLN A 108 -15.59 14.65 1.97
N GLY A 109 -14.36 14.12 1.92
CA GLY A 109 -13.64 13.65 3.11
C GLY A 109 -14.21 12.38 3.73
N ARG A 110 -15.13 11.70 3.06
CA ARG A 110 -15.76 10.42 3.40
C ARG A 110 -16.13 9.67 2.14
N LEU A 111 -16.39 8.36 2.26
CA LEU A 111 -16.90 7.58 1.12
C LEU A 111 -18.27 8.11 0.68
N ALA A 112 -18.40 8.42 -0.59
CA ALA A 112 -19.60 8.96 -1.19
C ALA A 112 -20.67 7.89 -1.38
N ASP A 113 -21.95 8.31 -1.42
CA ASP A 113 -23.07 7.39 -1.60
C ASP A 113 -23.15 6.79 -3.02
N ARG A 114 -22.43 7.38 -4.00
CA ARG A 114 -22.26 6.89 -5.37
C ARG A 114 -21.20 5.77 -5.53
N CYS A 115 -20.63 5.28 -4.44
CA CYS A 115 -19.69 4.15 -4.48
C CYS A 115 -20.09 3.06 -3.46
N VAL A 116 -19.74 1.83 -3.81
CA VAL A 116 -19.84 0.67 -2.93
C VAL A 116 -18.46 0.19 -2.53
N THR A 117 -18.35 -0.41 -1.36
CA THR A 117 -17.12 -1.06 -0.93
C THR A 117 -17.06 -2.50 -1.44
N LEU A 118 -15.85 -3.04 -1.46
CA LEU A 118 -15.63 -4.43 -1.79
C LEU A 118 -16.44 -5.39 -0.90
N ALA A 119 -16.59 -5.09 0.40
CA ALA A 119 -17.41 -5.89 1.31
C ALA A 119 -18.90 -5.86 0.93
N GLU A 120 -19.44 -4.70 0.56
CA GLU A 120 -20.83 -4.56 0.10
C GLU A 120 -21.09 -5.35 -1.19
N VAL A 121 -20.12 -5.37 -2.12
CA VAL A 121 -20.22 -6.10 -3.40
C VAL A 121 -20.11 -7.61 -3.20
N LEU A 122 -19.24 -8.08 -2.32
CA LEU A 122 -18.99 -9.50 -2.12
C LEU A 122 -20.07 -10.19 -1.26
N LYS A 123 -20.79 -9.45 -0.43
CA LYS A 123 -21.81 -10.00 0.47
C LYS A 123 -22.92 -10.77 -0.25
N PRO A 124 -23.55 -10.26 -1.33
CA PRO A 124 -24.52 -11.03 -2.11
C PRO A 124 -23.94 -12.28 -2.78
N ALA A 125 -22.63 -12.30 -3.01
CA ALA A 125 -21.93 -13.49 -3.52
C ALA A 125 -21.63 -14.53 -2.43
N GLY A 126 -22.06 -14.33 -1.18
CA GLY A 126 -21.94 -15.26 -0.07
C GLY A 126 -20.64 -15.19 0.70
N TYR A 127 -19.86 -14.11 0.55
CA TYR A 127 -18.64 -13.88 1.33
C TYR A 127 -18.95 -13.31 2.71
N GLY A 128 -18.22 -13.77 3.73
CA GLY A 128 -18.03 -13.06 4.98
C GLY A 128 -16.91 -12.02 4.81
N SER A 129 -17.09 -10.83 5.37
CA SER A 129 -16.11 -9.75 5.21
C SER A 129 -15.60 -9.25 6.55
N TYR A 130 -14.28 -9.26 6.73
CA TYR A 130 -13.60 -8.98 7.98
C TYR A 130 -12.52 -7.93 7.77
N ALA A 131 -12.39 -6.98 8.69
CA ALA A 131 -11.36 -5.96 8.60
C ALA A 131 -10.61 -5.78 9.92
N CYS A 132 -9.27 -5.66 9.82
CA CYS A 132 -8.41 -5.38 10.95
C CYS A 132 -7.49 -4.20 10.67
N GLY A 133 -7.18 -3.38 11.69
CA GLY A 133 -6.22 -2.30 11.65
C GLY A 133 -6.80 -0.97 11.19
N LYS A 134 -6.04 -0.23 10.39
CA LYS A 134 -6.36 1.12 9.95
C LYS A 134 -7.47 1.13 8.90
N TRP A 135 -8.58 1.81 9.23
CA TRP A 135 -9.68 2.05 8.29
C TRP A 135 -9.44 3.30 7.43
N HIS A 136 -9.38 4.45 8.05
CA HIS A 136 -8.99 5.75 7.50
C HIS A 136 -9.73 6.20 6.22
N VAL A 137 -11.00 5.88 6.11
CA VAL A 137 -11.90 6.44 5.08
C VAL A 137 -13.12 7.12 5.69
N ASN A 138 -13.00 7.48 6.99
CA ASN A 138 -14.00 8.22 7.76
C ASN A 138 -15.33 7.47 7.97
N ASP A 139 -16.34 8.18 8.45
CA ASP A 139 -17.70 7.67 8.62
C ASP A 139 -18.45 7.58 7.27
N PRO A 140 -19.41 6.64 7.17
CA PRO A 140 -19.72 5.63 8.16
C PRO A 140 -18.60 4.57 8.24
N GLY A 141 -18.38 4.01 9.44
CA GLY A 141 -17.32 3.02 9.70
C GLY A 141 -17.49 1.69 8.96
N PRO A 142 -16.54 0.74 9.15
CA PRO A 142 -16.48 -0.48 8.36
C PRO A 142 -17.72 -1.36 8.42
N ILE A 143 -18.39 -1.45 9.58
CA ILE A 143 -19.62 -2.25 9.71
C ILE A 143 -20.75 -1.70 8.84
N ALA A 144 -20.96 -0.39 8.86
CA ALA A 144 -21.98 0.26 8.02
C ALA A 144 -21.63 0.19 6.52
N ARG A 145 -20.37 -0.08 6.19
CA ARG A 145 -19.87 -0.27 4.83
C ARG A 145 -19.60 -1.75 4.49
N GLY A 146 -20.40 -2.66 5.07
CA GLY A 146 -20.57 -4.04 4.65
C GLY A 146 -19.69 -5.08 5.35
N PHE A 147 -18.72 -4.69 6.18
CA PHE A 147 -17.90 -5.64 6.93
C PHE A 147 -18.71 -6.24 8.10
N ASP A 148 -18.50 -7.51 8.39
CA ASP A 148 -19.22 -8.23 9.45
C ASP A 148 -18.55 -8.05 10.82
N GLU A 149 -17.21 -7.93 10.84
CA GLU A 149 -16.40 -7.78 12.04
C GLU A 149 -15.27 -6.78 11.78
N PHE A 150 -14.92 -6.00 12.79
CA PHE A 150 -13.82 -5.05 12.73
C PHE A 150 -13.04 -4.99 14.04
N TYR A 151 -11.72 -4.91 13.95
CA TYR A 151 -10.84 -4.50 15.04
C TYR A 151 -9.79 -3.53 14.52
N GLY A 152 -9.71 -2.34 15.07
CA GLY A 152 -8.76 -1.34 14.60
C GLY A 152 -9.15 0.08 14.97
N PHE A 153 -8.77 1.03 14.12
CA PHE A 153 -8.99 2.45 14.34
C PHE A 153 -9.39 3.17 13.05
N ASN A 154 -10.18 4.24 13.19
CA ASN A 154 -10.70 5.01 12.04
C ASN A 154 -9.82 6.22 11.67
N HIS A 155 -8.86 6.60 12.49
CA HIS A 155 -8.03 7.79 12.30
C HIS A 155 -6.84 7.55 11.36
N GLY A 156 -6.10 8.61 11.04
CA GLY A 156 -4.95 8.57 10.14
C GLY A 156 -3.79 7.73 10.66
N TYR A 157 -3.62 7.65 11.97
CA TYR A 157 -2.58 6.86 12.64
C TYR A 157 -3.04 6.50 14.05
N ALA A 158 -2.55 5.38 14.60
CA ALA A 158 -2.63 5.09 16.01
C ALA A 158 -1.51 5.85 16.72
N VAL A 159 -1.85 6.41 17.87
CA VAL A 159 -0.94 7.32 18.56
C VAL A 159 0.22 6.59 19.22
N ASP A 160 -0.05 5.45 19.84
CA ASP A 160 0.96 4.63 20.47
C ASP A 160 0.73 3.14 20.15
N SER A 161 1.72 2.50 19.53
CA SER A 161 1.63 1.07 19.21
C SER A 161 1.65 0.17 20.45
N TRP A 162 2.06 0.70 21.60
CA TRP A 162 2.14 -0.02 22.87
C TRP A 162 0.85 0.07 23.70
N GLU A 163 -0.14 0.87 23.26
CA GLU A 163 -1.37 1.13 24.00
C GLU A 163 -2.63 0.90 23.13
N PRO A 164 -3.64 0.16 23.63
CA PRO A 164 -4.86 -0.14 22.88
C PRO A 164 -5.88 1.00 22.86
N ALA A 165 -5.58 2.17 23.43
CA ALA A 165 -6.56 3.22 23.75
C ALA A 165 -7.40 3.68 22.54
N MET A 166 -6.87 3.64 21.33
CA MET A 166 -7.57 4.03 20.10
C MET A 166 -8.21 2.87 19.35
N MET A 167 -7.99 1.63 19.79
CA MET A 167 -8.51 0.45 19.13
C MET A 167 -9.94 0.15 19.54
N ILE A 168 -10.80 -0.01 18.54
CA ILE A 168 -12.20 -0.38 18.71
C ILE A 168 -12.45 -1.78 18.16
N ARG A 169 -13.39 -2.51 18.80
CA ARG A 169 -13.87 -3.82 18.34
C ARG A 169 -15.35 -3.69 18.01
N LEU A 170 -15.71 -3.99 16.77
CA LEU A 170 -17.07 -3.93 16.29
C LEU A 170 -17.53 -5.27 15.70
N PRO A 171 -18.80 -5.66 15.80
CA PRO A 171 -19.83 -5.03 16.63
C PRO A 171 -19.44 -4.96 18.12
N GLU A 172 -19.98 -4.01 18.88
CA GLU A 172 -19.57 -3.74 20.27
C GLU A 172 -19.86 -4.89 21.24
N ASP A 173 -20.84 -5.73 20.94
CA ASP A 173 -21.23 -6.91 21.72
C ASP A 173 -20.23 -8.09 21.58
N ARG A 174 -19.24 -7.95 20.73
CA ARG A 174 -18.24 -9.02 20.49
C ARG A 174 -17.15 -9.03 21.55
N PRO A 175 -16.66 -10.23 21.91
CA PRO A 175 -15.52 -10.35 22.84
C PRO A 175 -14.30 -9.56 22.34
N LYS A 176 -13.68 -8.81 23.24
CA LYS A 176 -12.36 -8.19 23.02
C LYS A 176 -11.29 -9.08 23.62
N ARG A 177 -10.16 -9.19 22.94
CA ARG A 177 -8.96 -9.77 23.55
C ARG A 177 -8.46 -8.84 24.65
N THR A 178 -7.94 -9.43 25.71
CA THR A 178 -7.24 -8.73 26.80
C THR A 178 -5.76 -9.09 26.72
N TYR A 179 -4.92 -8.13 27.00
CA TYR A 179 -3.47 -8.28 27.04
C TYR A 179 -2.98 -7.96 28.44
N ALA A 180 -2.01 -8.72 28.94
CA ALA A 180 -1.37 -8.37 30.21
C ALA A 180 -0.58 -7.06 30.06
N PRO A 181 -0.32 -6.33 31.15
CA PRO A 181 0.48 -5.10 31.10
C PRO A 181 1.83 -5.35 30.41
N GLY A 182 2.14 -4.55 29.38
CA GLY A 182 3.37 -4.65 28.59
C GLY A 182 3.39 -5.71 27.49
N GLU A 183 2.32 -6.51 27.32
CA GLU A 183 2.21 -7.49 26.22
C GLU A 183 1.55 -6.92 24.97
N TYR A 184 0.84 -5.81 25.10
CA TYR A 184 0.17 -5.22 23.95
C TYR A 184 1.18 -4.60 22.98
N PHE A 185 1.02 -4.92 21.69
CA PHE A 185 1.65 -4.23 20.59
C PHE A 185 0.69 -4.23 19.37
N ALA A 186 0.38 -3.07 18.82
CA ALA A 186 -0.69 -2.89 17.84
C ALA A 186 -0.59 -3.84 16.64
N THR A 187 0.61 -4.02 16.07
CA THR A 187 0.82 -4.93 14.93
C THR A 187 0.46 -6.37 15.30
N ASN A 188 0.83 -6.83 16.50
CA ASN A 188 0.50 -8.16 16.98
C ASN A 188 -1.00 -8.29 17.23
N ALA A 189 -1.61 -7.31 17.89
CA ALA A 189 -3.04 -7.30 18.21
C ALA A 189 -3.93 -7.29 16.95
N ILE A 190 -3.55 -6.55 15.90
CA ILE A 190 -4.22 -6.58 14.60
C ILE A 190 -4.21 -8.00 14.04
N THR A 191 -3.08 -8.70 14.10
CA THR A 191 -2.95 -10.07 13.62
C THR A 191 -3.73 -11.06 14.48
N ASP A 192 -3.71 -10.89 15.80
CA ASP A 192 -4.47 -11.74 16.72
C ASP A 192 -5.97 -11.71 16.40
N HIS A 193 -6.54 -10.52 16.16
CA HIS A 193 -7.94 -10.38 15.77
C HIS A 193 -8.20 -10.87 14.34
N ALA A 194 -7.23 -10.71 13.43
CA ALA A 194 -7.35 -11.28 12.09
C ALA A 194 -7.45 -12.82 12.14
N LEU A 195 -6.68 -13.47 12.99
CA LEU A 195 -6.75 -14.92 13.23
C LEU A 195 -8.11 -15.32 13.85
N ASP A 196 -8.62 -14.55 14.81
CA ASP A 196 -9.97 -14.77 15.37
C ASP A 196 -11.05 -14.66 14.27
N PHE A 197 -10.90 -13.72 13.33
CA PHE A 197 -11.85 -13.55 12.23
C PHE A 197 -11.78 -14.69 11.22
N LEU A 198 -10.59 -15.24 10.96
CA LEU A 198 -10.46 -16.46 10.18
C LEU A 198 -11.19 -17.63 10.84
N ASP A 199 -11.12 -17.77 12.17
CA ASP A 199 -11.84 -18.81 12.90
C ASP A 199 -13.36 -18.61 12.85
N ILE A 200 -13.84 -17.37 12.89
CA ILE A 200 -15.26 -17.06 12.67
C ILE A 200 -15.68 -17.45 11.25
N ALA A 201 -14.91 -17.12 10.23
CA ALA A 201 -15.20 -17.47 8.84
C ALA A 201 -15.26 -18.98 8.64
N ARG A 202 -14.32 -19.74 9.22
CA ARG A 202 -14.27 -21.20 9.18
C ARG A 202 -15.52 -21.83 9.81
N LYS A 203 -15.94 -21.33 10.97
CA LYS A 203 -17.18 -21.78 11.63
C LYS A 203 -18.42 -21.53 10.79
N ARG A 204 -18.46 -20.42 10.04
CA ARG A 204 -19.55 -20.08 9.12
C ARG A 204 -19.51 -20.88 7.81
N LYS A 205 -18.41 -21.58 7.52
CA LYS A 205 -18.20 -22.40 6.31
C LYS A 205 -18.46 -21.64 5.00
N GLN A 206 -18.08 -20.38 4.94
CA GLN A 206 -18.26 -19.51 3.77
C GLN A 206 -16.91 -18.97 3.28
N PRO A 207 -16.77 -18.61 1.99
CA PRO A 207 -15.61 -17.89 1.53
C PRO A 207 -15.53 -16.53 2.21
N TYR A 208 -14.33 -15.97 2.34
CA TYR A 208 -14.16 -14.73 3.07
C TYR A 208 -13.26 -13.73 2.35
N LEU A 209 -13.53 -12.45 2.64
CA LEU A 209 -12.63 -11.33 2.46
C LEU A 209 -12.05 -10.96 3.83
N LEU A 210 -10.73 -11.00 3.97
CA LEU A 210 -10.01 -10.45 5.12
C LEU A 210 -9.14 -9.27 4.65
N TYR A 211 -9.47 -8.06 5.12
CA TYR A 211 -8.67 -6.86 4.92
C TYR A 211 -7.84 -6.58 6.17
N VAL A 212 -6.52 -6.52 6.04
CA VAL A 212 -5.59 -6.24 7.12
C VAL A 212 -4.78 -4.99 6.79
N GLY A 213 -5.18 -3.86 7.37
CA GLY A 213 -4.48 -2.59 7.22
C GLY A 213 -3.52 -2.37 8.41
N TYR A 214 -2.27 -2.81 8.29
CA TYR A 214 -1.29 -2.53 9.33
C TYR A 214 -1.01 -1.03 9.44
N GLN A 215 -0.69 -0.56 10.65
CA GLN A 215 -0.13 0.78 10.86
C GLN A 215 1.35 0.84 10.51
N ALA A 216 2.06 -0.28 10.61
CA ALA A 216 3.47 -0.35 10.22
C ALA A 216 3.61 -0.08 8.70
N ALA A 217 4.55 0.75 8.28
CA ALA A 217 5.62 1.38 9.04
C ALA A 217 5.41 2.89 9.27
N HIS A 218 4.15 3.36 9.36
CA HIS A 218 3.79 4.77 9.58
C HIS A 218 4.30 5.29 10.94
N PHE A 219 4.65 6.58 11.00
CA PHE A 219 4.99 7.20 12.28
C PHE A 219 3.78 7.24 13.27
N PRO A 220 4.03 7.34 14.57
CA PRO A 220 5.32 7.28 15.25
C PRO A 220 5.99 5.92 15.04
N VAL A 221 7.31 5.95 14.74
CA VAL A 221 8.03 4.69 14.56
C VAL A 221 8.31 4.05 15.93
N GLN A 222 7.79 2.85 16.12
CA GLN A 222 7.83 2.12 17.38
C GLN A 222 7.98 0.62 17.12
N ALA A 223 8.89 -0.03 17.82
CA ALA A 223 9.15 -1.46 17.66
C ALA A 223 9.75 -2.05 18.95
N PRO A 224 9.69 -3.38 19.14
CA PRO A 224 10.38 -4.05 20.23
C PRO A 224 11.87 -3.72 20.24
N ILE A 225 12.39 -3.24 21.38
CA ILE A 225 13.78 -2.77 21.54
C ILE A 225 14.79 -3.81 21.08
N LYS A 226 14.60 -5.08 21.48
CA LYS A 226 15.51 -6.18 21.09
C LYS A 226 15.62 -6.32 19.56
N LEU A 227 14.52 -6.10 18.84
CA LEU A 227 14.51 -6.17 17.39
C LEU A 227 15.21 -4.94 16.80
N THR A 228 14.96 -3.75 17.33
CA THR A 228 15.63 -2.52 16.95
C THR A 228 17.15 -2.65 17.06
N GLU A 229 17.67 -3.17 18.19
CA GLU A 229 19.11 -3.35 18.42
C GLU A 229 19.78 -4.18 17.31
N SER A 230 19.07 -5.15 16.75
CA SER A 230 19.62 -6.01 15.68
C SER A 230 19.86 -5.29 14.35
N TYR A 231 19.37 -4.04 14.21
CA TYR A 231 19.50 -3.24 12.99
C TYR A 231 20.45 -2.05 13.11
N VAL A 232 20.79 -1.61 14.32
CA VAL A 232 21.57 -0.38 14.54
C VAL A 232 22.86 -0.37 13.72
N ALA A 233 23.67 -1.44 13.81
CA ALA A 233 24.92 -1.54 13.05
C ALA A 233 24.73 -1.50 11.53
N THR A 234 23.60 -1.96 11.01
CA THR A 234 23.28 -1.87 9.58
C THR A 234 23.14 -0.40 9.16
N TYR A 235 22.42 0.40 9.93
CA TYR A 235 22.10 1.77 9.56
C TYR A 235 23.17 2.80 9.98
N GLU A 236 24.09 2.46 10.86
CA GLU A 236 25.32 3.24 11.09
C GLU A 236 26.19 3.39 9.83
N ARG A 237 26.00 2.53 8.84
CA ARG A 237 26.67 2.57 7.53
C ARG A 237 26.17 3.72 6.64
N GLY A 238 25.02 4.32 6.96
CA GLY A 238 24.45 5.48 6.32
C GLY A 238 23.68 5.21 5.02
N TRP A 239 22.83 6.18 4.70
CA TRP A 239 21.91 6.07 3.55
C TRP A 239 22.61 6.09 2.19
N ASP A 240 23.73 6.78 2.02
CA ASP A 240 24.40 6.86 0.72
C ASP A 240 24.92 5.49 0.28
N LEU A 241 25.58 4.77 1.18
CA LEU A 241 26.07 3.41 0.92
C LEU A 241 24.92 2.42 0.72
N LEU A 242 23.93 2.45 1.63
CA LEU A 242 22.83 1.50 1.59
C LEU A 242 21.93 1.68 0.36
N ARG A 243 21.73 2.92 -0.13
CA ARG A 243 21.02 3.17 -1.40
C ARG A 243 21.73 2.56 -2.59
N ALA A 244 23.06 2.69 -2.65
CA ALA A 244 23.86 2.07 -3.72
C ALA A 244 23.75 0.54 -3.69
N GLU A 245 23.81 -0.06 -2.51
CA GLU A 245 23.65 -1.51 -2.35
C GLU A 245 22.24 -1.99 -2.69
N ARG A 246 21.17 -1.24 -2.30
CA ARG A 246 19.80 -1.55 -2.70
C ARG A 246 19.64 -1.55 -4.21
N LEU A 247 20.11 -0.51 -4.89
CA LEU A 247 20.04 -0.45 -6.35
C LEU A 247 20.77 -1.63 -6.98
N GLN A 248 21.93 -2.02 -6.47
CA GLN A 248 22.65 -3.17 -6.97
C GLN A 248 21.86 -4.48 -6.78
N ARG A 249 21.24 -4.69 -5.62
CA ARG A 249 20.38 -5.86 -5.39
C ARG A 249 19.14 -5.85 -6.28
N MET A 250 18.52 -4.68 -6.50
CA MET A 250 17.38 -4.56 -7.42
C MET A 250 17.73 -4.94 -8.85
N LYS A 251 18.92 -4.58 -9.34
CA LYS A 251 19.45 -5.02 -10.64
C LYS A 251 19.59 -6.54 -10.68
N GLN A 252 20.23 -7.14 -9.68
CA GLN A 252 20.38 -8.60 -9.56
C GLN A 252 19.04 -9.34 -9.52
N LEU A 253 18.01 -8.74 -8.96
CA LEU A 253 16.65 -9.28 -8.90
C LEU A 253 15.83 -9.05 -10.19
N GLY A 254 16.39 -8.33 -11.18
CA GLY A 254 15.70 -7.97 -12.42
C GLY A 254 14.52 -7.01 -12.24
N LEU A 255 14.55 -6.17 -11.21
CA LEU A 255 13.49 -5.22 -10.91
C LEU A 255 13.67 -3.87 -11.61
N VAL A 256 14.92 -3.56 -11.97
CA VAL A 256 15.33 -2.34 -12.68
C VAL A 256 16.39 -2.67 -13.71
N ASP A 257 16.52 -1.80 -14.73
CA ASP A 257 17.54 -1.96 -15.78
C ASP A 257 18.96 -1.87 -15.20
N GLU A 258 19.88 -2.69 -15.72
CA GLU A 258 21.29 -2.71 -15.32
C GLU A 258 21.99 -1.35 -15.51
N LYS A 259 21.54 -0.56 -16.48
CA LYS A 259 22.10 0.77 -16.79
C LYS A 259 21.60 1.87 -15.86
N LEU A 260 20.56 1.60 -15.06
CA LEU A 260 20.01 2.62 -14.16
C LEU A 260 21.09 3.10 -13.18
N THR A 261 21.31 4.40 -13.14
CA THR A 261 22.22 5.04 -12.19
C THR A 261 21.47 5.48 -10.94
N LEU A 262 22.15 5.48 -9.79
CA LEU A 262 21.56 5.94 -8.54
C LEU A 262 21.26 7.44 -8.62
N PRO A 263 20.00 7.87 -8.48
CA PRO A 263 19.69 9.31 -8.45
C PRO A 263 20.26 9.97 -7.19
N LYS A 264 20.43 11.30 -7.25
CA LYS A 264 20.70 12.09 -6.05
C LYS A 264 19.55 11.94 -5.04
N LEU A 265 19.84 12.24 -3.78
CA LEU A 265 18.79 12.34 -2.76
C LEU A 265 17.74 13.38 -3.19
N SER A 266 16.48 13.00 -3.13
CA SER A 266 15.38 13.92 -3.45
C SER A 266 15.33 15.05 -2.45
N PRO A 267 15.06 16.30 -2.86
CA PRO A 267 14.94 17.44 -1.95
C PRO A 267 13.63 17.36 -1.15
N ILE A 268 13.55 18.15 -0.09
CA ILE A 268 12.29 18.51 0.54
C ILE A 268 11.77 19.75 -0.17
N ASP A 269 10.81 19.59 -1.04
CA ASP A 269 10.25 20.68 -1.84
C ASP A 269 8.94 21.23 -1.22
N ARG A 270 9.01 21.55 0.07
CA ARG A 270 7.91 22.14 0.84
C ARG A 270 8.44 23.28 1.72
N PRO A 271 8.71 24.45 1.13
CA PRO A 271 9.28 25.59 1.84
C PRO A 271 8.39 26.12 2.98
N ASP A 272 7.07 25.95 2.87
CA ASP A 272 6.11 26.27 3.93
C ASP A 272 6.31 25.40 5.17
N ILE A 273 6.58 24.11 4.99
CA ILE A 273 6.82 23.15 6.07
C ILE A 273 8.23 23.33 6.61
N ALA A 274 9.23 23.43 5.75
CA ALA A 274 10.61 23.70 6.14
C ALA A 274 10.72 24.95 7.03
N LYS A 275 9.96 25.99 6.71
CA LYS A 275 9.90 27.23 7.52
C LYS A 275 9.24 27.00 8.89
N ARG A 276 8.21 26.13 8.98
CA ARG A 276 7.50 25.86 10.24
C ARG A 276 8.30 25.01 11.23
N ILE A 277 9.00 23.99 10.73
CA ILE A 277 9.80 23.07 11.56
C ILE A 277 11.25 23.54 11.77
N GLY A 278 11.62 24.71 11.22
CA GLY A 278 12.96 25.24 11.35
C GLY A 278 14.00 24.35 10.67
N SER A 279 13.73 23.98 9.41
CA SER A 279 14.56 23.04 8.66
C SER A 279 16.05 23.42 8.77
N MET A 280 16.85 22.43 9.13
CA MET A 280 18.30 22.62 9.35
C MET A 280 19.08 22.84 8.05
N THR A 281 18.44 22.65 6.89
CA THR A 281 19.03 22.90 5.58
C THR A 281 18.27 24.02 4.87
N LYS A 282 18.91 25.15 4.66
CA LYS A 282 18.31 26.33 4.00
C LYS A 282 17.75 26.02 2.60
N ASP A 283 18.22 24.96 1.96
CA ASP A 283 17.96 24.63 0.57
C ASP A 283 17.10 23.36 0.39
N GLY A 284 16.55 22.77 1.47
CA GLY A 284 15.77 21.51 1.41
C GLY A 284 16.57 20.29 0.95
N ILE A 285 17.91 20.37 0.98
CA ILE A 285 18.80 19.30 0.52
C ILE A 285 19.12 18.36 1.67
N ASN A 286 18.96 17.07 1.47
CA ASN A 286 19.43 16.07 2.41
C ASN A 286 20.97 16.04 2.44
N PRO A 287 21.60 16.11 3.63
CA PRO A 287 23.05 16.08 3.73
C PRO A 287 23.63 14.70 3.36
N ALA A 288 24.87 14.67 2.91
CA ALA A 288 25.62 13.42 2.81
C ALA A 288 25.86 12.83 4.21
N TRP A 289 25.74 11.52 4.38
CA TRP A 289 25.89 10.85 5.68
C TRP A 289 27.20 11.21 6.40
N ASP A 290 28.32 11.19 5.67
CA ASP A 290 29.64 11.44 6.23
C ASP A 290 29.87 12.91 6.63
N SER A 291 28.99 13.82 6.22
CA SER A 291 29.03 15.22 6.65
C SER A 291 28.46 15.45 8.06
N LEU A 292 27.78 14.45 8.62
CA LEU A 292 27.14 14.51 9.93
C LEU A 292 28.11 14.14 11.06
N ASP A 293 27.95 14.77 12.21
CA ASP A 293 28.68 14.40 13.41
C ASP A 293 28.27 13.03 13.96
N LYS A 294 29.09 12.46 14.82
CA LYS A 294 28.88 11.12 15.36
C LYS A 294 27.57 10.98 16.18
N PRO A 295 27.21 11.92 17.08
CA PRO A 295 25.94 11.84 17.81
C PRO A 295 24.75 11.86 16.87
N ARG A 296 24.72 12.74 15.86
CA ARG A 296 23.63 12.81 14.90
C ARG A 296 23.51 11.54 14.07
N ARG A 297 24.62 10.94 13.63
CA ARG A 297 24.60 9.66 12.92
C ARG A 297 24.03 8.54 13.80
N ALA A 298 24.36 8.51 15.08
CA ALA A 298 23.82 7.50 15.99
C ALA A 298 22.30 7.63 16.18
N ASP A 299 21.78 8.86 16.36
CA ASP A 299 20.34 9.14 16.45
C ASP A 299 19.60 8.70 15.17
N LEU A 300 20.11 9.11 14.02
CA LEU A 300 19.49 8.78 12.73
C LEU A 300 19.56 7.28 12.40
N ALA A 301 20.67 6.62 12.69
CA ALA A 301 20.79 5.18 12.52
C ALA A 301 19.76 4.44 13.38
N ARG A 302 19.54 4.92 14.61
CA ARG A 302 18.54 4.34 15.51
C ARG A 302 17.11 4.55 15.01
N ARG A 303 16.77 5.74 14.48
CA ARG A 303 15.46 6.02 13.89
C ARG A 303 15.13 5.02 12.78
N MET A 304 16.08 4.79 11.87
CA MET A 304 15.89 3.82 10.79
C MET A 304 15.89 2.37 11.29
N ALA A 305 16.67 2.05 12.33
CA ALA A 305 16.64 0.72 12.95
C ALA A 305 15.27 0.39 13.56
N VAL A 306 14.60 1.38 14.19
CA VAL A 306 13.22 1.21 14.67
C VAL A 306 12.25 0.99 13.51
N TYR A 307 12.35 1.77 12.43
CA TYR A 307 11.53 1.57 11.23
C TYR A 307 11.70 0.17 10.65
N ALA A 308 12.93 -0.29 10.48
CA ALA A 308 13.22 -1.63 9.98
C ALA A 308 12.65 -2.73 10.88
N ALA A 309 12.74 -2.53 12.19
CA ALA A 309 12.16 -3.44 13.17
C ALA A 309 10.62 -3.46 13.12
N MET A 310 9.95 -2.33 12.80
CA MET A 310 8.50 -2.32 12.54
C MET A 310 8.15 -3.19 11.33
N VAL A 311 8.90 -3.06 10.25
CA VAL A 311 8.67 -3.83 9.01
C VAL A 311 8.91 -5.32 9.25
N GLU A 312 9.99 -5.71 9.94
CA GLU A 312 10.24 -7.12 10.28
C GLU A 312 9.18 -7.69 11.23
N ASN A 313 8.71 -6.90 12.20
CA ASN A 313 7.61 -7.34 13.07
C ASN A 313 6.32 -7.55 12.27
N MET A 314 6.01 -6.68 11.30
CA MET A 314 4.87 -6.86 10.40
C MET A 314 5.04 -8.12 9.55
N ASP A 315 6.21 -8.37 8.97
CA ASP A 315 6.50 -9.59 8.21
C ASP A 315 6.30 -10.86 9.04
N SER A 316 6.77 -10.85 10.29
CA SER A 316 6.58 -11.97 11.22
C SER A 316 5.10 -12.24 11.50
N ASN A 317 4.30 -11.19 11.63
CA ASN A 317 2.85 -11.29 11.82
C ASN A 317 2.12 -11.78 10.55
N ILE A 318 2.56 -11.36 9.36
CA ILE A 318 2.08 -11.94 8.09
C ILE A 318 2.42 -13.43 8.03
N GLY A 319 3.59 -13.83 8.51
CA GLY A 319 3.98 -15.24 8.65
C GLY A 319 2.99 -16.05 9.49
N ARG A 320 2.49 -15.48 10.59
CA ARG A 320 1.45 -16.11 11.43
C ARG A 320 0.13 -16.33 10.68
N LEU A 321 -0.31 -15.33 9.88
CA LEU A 321 -1.51 -15.47 9.02
C LEU A 321 -1.31 -16.56 7.97
N VAL A 322 -0.20 -16.55 7.27
CA VAL A 322 0.13 -17.55 6.23
C VAL A 322 0.21 -18.96 6.83
N GLN A 323 0.80 -19.09 8.02
CA GLN A 323 0.88 -20.36 8.72
C GLN A 323 -0.52 -20.89 9.09
N SER A 324 -1.40 -20.02 9.61
CA SER A 324 -2.78 -20.39 9.90
C SER A 324 -3.54 -20.86 8.66
N LEU A 325 -3.38 -20.16 7.51
CA LEU A 325 -4.00 -20.59 6.24
C LEU A 325 -3.47 -21.95 5.79
N ARG A 326 -2.19 -22.21 5.96
CA ARG A 326 -1.55 -23.50 5.60
C ARG A 326 -2.04 -24.64 6.48
N GLU A 327 -2.07 -24.45 7.78
CA GLU A 327 -2.51 -25.47 8.77
C GLU A 327 -3.96 -25.90 8.57
N HIS A 328 -4.81 -25.00 8.06
CA HIS A 328 -6.21 -25.29 7.75
C HIS A 328 -6.46 -25.70 6.29
N GLY A 329 -5.41 -25.89 5.48
CA GLY A 329 -5.55 -26.28 4.07
C GLY A 329 -6.23 -25.23 3.19
N GLU A 330 -6.18 -23.95 3.57
CA GLU A 330 -6.85 -22.86 2.87
C GLU A 330 -5.92 -22.12 1.91
N LEU A 331 -4.59 -22.17 2.14
CA LEU A 331 -3.61 -21.35 1.42
C LEU A 331 -3.64 -21.59 -0.09
N GLU A 332 -3.87 -22.82 -0.54
CA GLU A 332 -3.91 -23.18 -1.95
C GLU A 332 -4.99 -22.41 -2.73
N ASN A 333 -6.18 -22.26 -2.14
CA ASN A 333 -7.31 -21.54 -2.76
C ASN A 333 -7.58 -20.19 -2.08
N THR A 334 -6.53 -19.49 -1.69
CA THR A 334 -6.59 -18.12 -1.15
C THR A 334 -5.77 -17.20 -2.02
N LEU A 335 -6.42 -16.17 -2.59
CA LEU A 335 -5.71 -15.03 -3.16
C LEU A 335 -5.21 -14.15 -2.01
N LEU A 336 -3.89 -14.09 -1.81
CA LEU A 336 -3.25 -13.18 -0.87
C LEU A 336 -2.54 -12.08 -1.65
N LEU A 337 -2.90 -10.83 -1.37
CA LEU A 337 -2.29 -9.63 -1.92
C LEU A 337 -1.64 -8.83 -0.79
N PHE A 338 -0.40 -8.43 -0.99
CA PHE A 338 0.33 -7.50 -0.12
C PHE A 338 0.76 -6.28 -0.92
N THR A 339 0.56 -5.08 -0.37
CA THR A 339 1.04 -3.82 -0.98
C THR A 339 1.16 -2.71 0.07
N SER A 340 1.60 -1.51 -0.32
CA SER A 340 1.61 -0.28 0.48
C SER A 340 0.61 0.74 -0.06
N ASP A 341 0.04 1.55 0.81
CA ASP A 341 -0.95 2.57 0.43
C ASP A 341 -0.35 3.85 -0.18
N ASN A 342 0.92 4.11 0.02
CA ASN A 342 1.70 5.15 -0.66
C ASN A 342 3.19 4.80 -0.57
N GLY A 343 4.03 5.62 -1.19
CA GLY A 343 5.47 5.52 -1.02
C GLY A 343 5.93 5.95 0.36
N ALA A 344 7.21 5.79 0.63
CA ALA A 344 7.84 6.18 1.89
C ALA A 344 7.49 7.61 2.31
N CYS A 345 7.35 7.84 3.60
CA CYS A 345 6.96 9.13 4.14
C CYS A 345 8.19 9.92 4.59
N ALA A 346 8.39 11.08 3.97
CA ALA A 346 9.54 11.93 4.27
C ALA A 346 9.40 12.66 5.61
N GLU A 347 8.17 12.87 6.09
CA GLU A 347 7.82 13.63 7.28
C GLU A 347 8.64 14.92 7.44
N TRP A 348 8.78 15.61 6.32
CA TRP A 348 9.12 17.01 6.13
C TRP A 348 10.50 17.49 6.58
N ASP A 349 11.35 16.64 7.17
CA ASP A 349 12.66 17.04 7.69
C ASP A 349 13.72 16.00 7.33
N PRO A 350 14.96 16.38 6.97
CA PRO A 350 16.05 15.43 6.71
C PRO A 350 16.28 14.44 7.85
N PHE A 351 16.07 14.90 9.09
CA PHE A 351 16.37 14.14 10.30
C PHE A 351 15.13 13.58 11.00
N GLY A 352 13.92 13.81 10.44
CA GLY A 352 12.67 13.49 11.09
C GLY A 352 12.27 14.50 12.15
N PHE A 353 11.06 14.39 12.65
CA PHE A 353 10.53 15.21 13.73
C PHE A 353 10.25 14.36 14.96
N ASP A 354 10.14 15.00 16.10
CA ASP A 354 9.67 14.42 17.35
C ASP A 354 8.32 15.03 17.73
N MET A 355 7.52 14.33 18.53
CA MET A 355 6.22 14.80 19.00
C MET A 355 6.15 14.73 20.52
N ASP A 356 5.44 15.67 21.13
CA ASP A 356 5.20 15.64 22.57
C ASP A 356 4.10 14.59 22.89
N PRO A 357 4.44 13.48 23.55
CA PRO A 357 3.46 12.44 23.88
C PRO A 357 2.26 12.98 24.69
N LYS A 358 2.48 14.00 25.53
CA LYS A 358 1.44 14.60 26.39
C LYS A 358 0.39 15.38 25.59
N LYS A 359 0.77 15.93 24.44
CA LYS A 359 -0.17 16.65 23.55
C LYS A 359 -0.97 15.72 22.66
N PHE A 360 -0.55 14.47 22.57
CA PHE A 360 -1.12 13.46 21.67
C PHE A 360 -2.34 12.74 22.24
N VAL A 361 -2.49 12.71 23.55
CA VAL A 361 -3.45 11.87 24.27
C VAL A 361 -4.89 12.42 24.25
N ASN A 362 -5.25 13.38 23.38
CA ASN A 362 -6.62 13.85 23.31
C ASN A 362 -7.38 13.25 22.11
N PRO A 363 -7.99 12.07 22.23
CA PRO A 363 -8.78 11.44 21.16
C PRO A 363 -10.03 12.24 20.77
N LYS A 364 -10.46 13.23 21.59
CA LYS A 364 -11.63 14.10 21.30
C LYS A 364 -11.28 15.26 20.37
N ALA A 365 -10.04 15.54 20.10
CA ALA A 365 -9.67 16.71 19.33
C ALA A 365 -9.87 16.54 17.81
N GLY A 366 -10.09 15.33 17.29
CA GLY A 366 -10.43 15.10 15.86
C GLY A 366 -9.43 15.69 14.86
N HIS A 367 -8.34 16.25 15.34
CA HIS A 367 -7.35 16.92 14.52
C HIS A 367 -6.27 15.91 14.17
N GLY A 368 -6.29 15.51 12.91
CA GLY A 368 -5.11 14.96 12.29
C GLY A 368 -3.93 15.87 12.60
N ILE A 369 -2.75 15.32 12.75
CA ILE A 369 -1.53 16.11 12.66
C ILE A 369 -1.49 16.64 11.22
N ASP A 370 -2.10 17.78 11.01
CA ASP A 370 -1.55 18.70 10.03
C ASP A 370 -0.18 19.00 10.58
N GLY A 371 0.88 18.43 10.02
CA GLY A 371 2.27 18.46 10.49
C GLY A 371 2.83 19.79 10.99
N GLY A 372 2.00 20.63 11.55
CA GLY A 372 2.27 22.00 11.80
C GLY A 372 2.20 22.49 13.23
N THR A 373 1.44 21.90 14.12
CA THR A 373 1.21 22.51 15.43
C THR A 373 1.74 21.69 16.61
N GLN A 374 2.15 20.46 16.41
CA GLN A 374 2.60 19.56 17.49
C GLN A 374 3.97 18.92 17.24
N ALA A 375 4.53 19.06 16.03
CA ALA A 375 5.88 18.61 15.77
C ALA A 375 6.87 19.49 16.54
N LEU A 376 7.70 18.87 17.36
CA LEU A 376 8.86 19.51 17.93
C LEU A 376 9.97 19.58 16.86
N PRO A 377 10.82 20.60 16.88
CA PRO A 377 12.03 20.56 16.07
C PRO A 377 12.78 19.26 16.37
N ASN A 378 13.51 18.76 15.37
CA ASN A 378 14.29 17.54 15.51
C ASN A 378 15.09 17.52 16.82
N VAL A 379 14.77 16.56 17.68
CA VAL A 379 15.48 16.33 18.94
C VAL A 379 16.68 15.41 18.65
N LEU A 380 17.85 15.75 19.16
CA LEU A 380 19.00 14.85 19.16
C LEU A 380 18.90 13.95 20.39
N HIS A 381 18.68 12.66 20.18
CA HIS A 381 18.67 11.66 21.27
C HIS A 381 20.07 11.13 21.50
N GLU A 382 20.49 11.10 22.76
CA GLU A 382 21.79 10.61 23.20
C GLU A 382 21.67 9.79 24.50
N GLY A 383 22.68 9.01 24.81
CA GLY A 383 22.76 8.23 26.05
C GLY A 383 21.55 7.27 26.23
N GLU A 384 20.92 7.32 27.39
CA GLU A 384 19.78 6.47 27.72
C GLU A 384 18.53 6.76 26.85
N ASP A 385 18.32 8.03 26.46
CA ASP A 385 17.15 8.39 25.64
C ASP A 385 17.27 7.81 24.23
N LEU A 386 18.47 7.74 23.67
CA LEU A 386 18.74 7.04 22.42
C LEU A 386 18.39 5.56 22.54
N LEU A 387 18.76 4.90 23.62
CA LEU A 387 18.49 3.46 23.83
C LEU A 387 17.00 3.13 24.02
N LYS A 388 16.20 4.09 24.50
CA LYS A 388 14.75 3.94 24.68
C LYS A 388 13.93 4.16 23.43
N MET A 389 14.53 4.72 22.36
CA MET A 389 13.83 5.01 21.12
C MET A 389 13.17 3.75 20.54
N GLY A 390 11.91 3.88 20.14
CA GLY A 390 11.05 2.80 19.63
C GLY A 390 10.22 2.12 20.71
N GLY A 391 10.55 2.29 21.99
CA GLY A 391 9.80 1.77 23.13
C GLY A 391 8.52 2.56 23.42
N PRO A 392 7.77 2.18 24.48
CA PRO A 392 6.56 2.86 24.90
C PRO A 392 6.77 4.36 25.10
N GLY A 393 5.84 5.18 24.59
CA GLY A 393 5.90 6.63 24.66
C GLY A 393 6.88 7.29 23.70
N SER A 394 7.61 6.56 22.87
CA SER A 394 8.44 7.13 21.79
C SER A 394 7.56 7.68 20.69
N MET A 395 7.81 8.95 20.29
CA MET A 395 6.99 9.65 19.33
C MET A 395 7.85 10.42 18.33
N PHE A 396 8.39 9.72 17.32
CA PHE A 396 9.26 10.34 16.30
C PHE A 396 9.05 9.72 14.92
N SER A 397 9.51 10.44 13.88
CA SER A 397 9.62 9.95 12.51
C SER A 397 11.08 9.65 12.15
N TYR A 398 11.30 8.92 11.04
CA TYR A 398 12.66 8.53 10.64
C TYR A 398 13.34 9.53 9.69
N GLY A 399 12.56 10.41 9.06
CA GLY A 399 13.08 11.51 8.26
C GLY A 399 13.26 11.22 6.77
N CYS A 400 13.39 12.33 6.03
CA CYS A 400 13.41 12.36 4.58
C CYS A 400 14.62 11.63 3.96
N ALA A 401 15.80 11.74 4.57
CA ALA A 401 16.99 11.08 4.05
C ALA A 401 16.85 9.55 4.06
N TRP A 402 16.23 8.99 5.09
CA TRP A 402 15.90 7.56 5.15
C TRP A 402 14.74 7.20 4.24
N ALA A 403 13.76 8.10 4.06
CA ALA A 403 12.69 7.87 3.09
C ALA A 403 13.22 7.76 1.65
N ASN A 404 14.32 8.47 1.31
CA ASN A 404 15.04 8.24 0.05
C ASN A 404 15.61 6.83 -0.07
N LEU A 405 16.13 6.26 1.03
CA LEU A 405 16.58 4.87 1.04
C LEU A 405 15.40 3.94 0.77
N SER A 406 14.30 4.13 1.49
CA SER A 406 13.08 3.31 1.38
C SER A 406 12.47 3.33 -0.02
N ASN A 407 12.55 4.46 -0.72
CA ASN A 407 12.03 4.62 -2.07
C ASN A 407 13.06 4.37 -3.19
N THR A 408 14.28 3.94 -2.87
CA THR A 408 15.31 3.71 -3.91
C THR A 408 14.74 2.86 -5.07
N PRO A 409 14.92 3.25 -6.35
CA PRO A 409 15.60 4.45 -6.87
C PRO A 409 14.67 5.63 -7.19
N LEU A 410 13.42 5.56 -6.76
CA LEU A 410 12.34 6.45 -7.19
C LEU A 410 12.49 7.87 -6.60
N PHE A 411 11.97 8.85 -7.33
CA PHE A 411 12.07 10.26 -6.98
C PHE A 411 10.91 10.70 -6.08
N LEU A 412 11.21 11.48 -5.03
CA LEU A 412 10.29 12.01 -4.03
C LEU A 412 9.57 10.94 -3.18
N TYR A 413 8.42 11.30 -2.60
CA TYR A 413 7.80 10.63 -1.46
C TYR A 413 6.28 10.72 -1.50
N LYS A 414 5.60 10.11 -0.53
CA LYS A 414 4.21 10.36 -0.16
C LYS A 414 3.84 11.84 -0.36
N HIS A 415 2.63 12.13 -0.75
CA HIS A 415 2.03 13.40 -1.17
C HIS A 415 2.34 13.84 -2.60
N TYR A 416 3.47 13.44 -3.19
CA TYR A 416 3.83 13.83 -4.55
C TYR A 416 3.26 12.85 -5.58
N ALA A 417 2.97 13.38 -6.78
CA ALA A 417 2.60 12.55 -7.93
C ALA A 417 3.82 12.02 -8.70
N SER A 418 5.03 12.26 -8.21
CA SER A 418 6.26 11.61 -8.69
C SER A 418 6.32 10.15 -8.28
N GLU A 419 7.15 9.34 -8.97
CA GLU A 419 7.17 7.88 -8.80
C GLU A 419 7.33 7.44 -7.34
N GLY A 420 8.18 8.11 -6.55
CA GLY A 420 8.36 7.75 -5.13
C GLY A 420 7.13 7.99 -4.24
N GLY A 421 6.16 8.80 -4.70
CA GLY A 421 4.91 9.00 -3.97
C GLY A 421 3.81 8.01 -4.33
N ILE A 422 3.76 7.63 -5.60
CA ILE A 422 2.63 6.87 -6.17
C ILE A 422 2.93 5.41 -6.48
N HIS A 423 4.17 4.96 -6.36
CA HIS A 423 4.59 3.61 -6.75
C HIS A 423 4.88 2.76 -5.51
N SER A 424 4.15 1.65 -5.37
CA SER A 424 4.25 0.73 -4.23
C SER A 424 4.69 -0.67 -4.65
N PRO A 425 5.41 -1.40 -3.78
CA PRO A 425 5.61 -2.83 -4.00
C PRO A 425 4.28 -3.57 -3.94
N MET A 426 4.09 -4.60 -4.75
CA MET A 426 2.94 -5.50 -4.64
C MET A 426 3.35 -6.94 -4.89
N ILE A 427 2.91 -7.82 -3.98
CA ILE A 427 3.06 -9.27 -4.06
C ILE A 427 1.67 -9.88 -4.19
N ALA A 428 1.50 -10.79 -5.14
CA ALA A 428 0.32 -11.64 -5.25
C ALA A 428 0.73 -13.11 -5.09
N HIS A 429 0.00 -13.83 -4.23
CA HIS A 429 0.20 -15.25 -4.00
C HIS A 429 -1.15 -15.97 -4.08
N TRP A 430 -1.27 -16.90 -5.01
CA TRP A 430 -2.45 -17.75 -5.19
C TRP A 430 -2.05 -19.03 -5.93
N PRO A 431 -1.60 -20.06 -5.21
CA PRO A 431 -1.02 -21.26 -5.81
C PRO A 431 -1.93 -21.94 -6.84
N ALA A 432 -3.24 -21.98 -6.59
CA ALA A 432 -4.20 -22.59 -7.52
C ALA A 432 -4.31 -21.90 -8.89
N GLN A 433 -3.86 -20.64 -9.04
CA GLN A 433 -4.10 -19.86 -10.27
C GLN A 433 -2.85 -19.19 -10.85
N ILE A 434 -1.89 -18.78 -10.01
CA ILE A 434 -0.72 -18.05 -10.50
C ILE A 434 0.18 -18.97 -11.34
N GLN A 435 0.36 -18.58 -12.60
CA GLN A 435 1.29 -19.25 -13.50
C GLN A 435 2.70 -18.61 -13.40
N LYS A 436 3.73 -19.45 -13.58
CA LYS A 436 5.13 -19.03 -13.48
C LYS A 436 5.42 -18.25 -12.20
N PRO A 437 5.29 -18.89 -11.03
CA PRO A 437 5.60 -18.27 -9.75
C PRO A 437 7.07 -17.83 -9.66
N GLY A 438 7.37 -16.90 -8.75
CA GLY A 438 8.67 -16.27 -8.57
C GLY A 438 8.99 -15.18 -9.60
N GLY A 439 8.13 -15.02 -10.62
CA GLY A 439 8.33 -14.07 -11.70
C GLY A 439 7.96 -12.63 -11.34
N VAL A 440 8.36 -11.72 -12.22
CA VAL A 440 7.99 -10.30 -12.20
C VAL A 440 6.83 -10.06 -13.17
N ARG A 441 5.95 -9.13 -12.84
CA ARG A 441 4.83 -8.66 -13.67
C ARG A 441 4.97 -7.16 -13.92
N GLU A 442 5.00 -6.79 -15.19
CA GLU A 442 5.11 -5.40 -15.65
C GLU A 442 3.76 -4.77 -16.00
N HIS A 443 2.68 -5.35 -15.52
CA HIS A 443 1.34 -4.80 -15.73
C HIS A 443 1.21 -3.47 -15.01
N LEU A 444 0.83 -2.43 -15.75
CA LEU A 444 0.48 -1.14 -15.18
C LEU A 444 -0.80 -1.30 -14.36
N SER A 445 -0.64 -1.44 -13.06
CA SER A 445 -1.71 -1.70 -12.11
C SER A 445 -1.87 -0.55 -11.11
N HIS A 446 -3.03 -0.48 -10.48
CA HIS A 446 -3.36 0.49 -9.44
C HIS A 446 -4.13 -0.20 -8.30
N LEU A 447 -4.09 0.34 -7.09
CA LEU A 447 -4.82 -0.26 -5.94
C LEU A 447 -6.31 -0.50 -6.22
N MET A 448 -6.95 0.31 -7.07
CA MET A 448 -8.34 0.08 -7.47
C MET A 448 -8.56 -1.25 -8.23
N ASP A 449 -7.50 -1.84 -8.79
CA ASP A 449 -7.55 -3.11 -9.51
C ASP A 449 -7.78 -4.30 -8.59
N ILE A 450 -7.42 -4.15 -7.31
CA ILE A 450 -7.67 -5.15 -6.28
C ILE A 450 -9.17 -5.41 -6.16
N SER A 451 -9.99 -4.36 -6.09
CA SER A 451 -11.46 -4.51 -6.07
C SER A 451 -11.99 -5.17 -7.34
N ALA A 452 -11.55 -4.75 -8.52
CA ALA A 452 -11.99 -5.36 -9.78
C ALA A 452 -11.61 -6.85 -9.86
N THR A 453 -10.41 -7.20 -9.38
CA THR A 453 -9.96 -8.59 -9.30
C THR A 453 -10.83 -9.42 -8.36
N CYS A 454 -11.10 -8.90 -7.16
CA CYS A 454 -11.94 -9.59 -6.17
C CYS A 454 -13.37 -9.80 -6.69
N VAL A 455 -13.95 -8.83 -7.40
CA VAL A 455 -15.27 -8.97 -8.03
C VAL A 455 -15.25 -10.09 -9.06
N GLU A 456 -14.25 -10.12 -9.95
CA GLU A 456 -14.14 -11.17 -10.97
C GLU A 456 -14.00 -12.57 -10.37
N ILE A 457 -13.04 -12.79 -9.48
CA ILE A 457 -12.75 -14.13 -8.94
C ILE A 457 -13.82 -14.67 -8.00
N SER A 458 -14.61 -13.79 -7.39
CA SER A 458 -15.72 -14.16 -6.50
C SER A 458 -17.00 -14.53 -7.27
N GLY A 459 -17.09 -14.13 -8.55
CA GLY A 459 -18.32 -14.20 -9.33
C GLY A 459 -19.40 -13.23 -8.84
N ALA A 460 -19.03 -12.18 -8.10
CA ALA A 460 -19.95 -11.17 -7.64
C ALA A 460 -20.38 -10.25 -8.80
N THR A 461 -21.62 -9.77 -8.73
CA THR A 461 -22.12 -8.76 -9.68
C THR A 461 -21.93 -7.38 -9.08
N TYR A 462 -21.18 -6.54 -9.77
CA TYR A 462 -21.02 -5.13 -9.37
C TYR A 462 -22.34 -4.38 -9.61
N PRO A 463 -22.92 -3.72 -8.59
CA PRO A 463 -24.25 -3.14 -8.69
C PRO A 463 -24.25 -1.84 -9.50
N LYS A 464 -25.36 -1.58 -10.22
CA LYS A 464 -25.63 -0.27 -10.85
C LYS A 464 -26.31 0.69 -9.88
N THR A 465 -27.02 0.16 -8.91
CA THR A 465 -27.70 0.94 -7.86
C THR A 465 -27.51 0.25 -6.52
N PHE A 466 -27.36 1.02 -5.47
CA PHE A 466 -27.22 0.50 -4.10
C PHE A 466 -27.83 1.47 -3.10
N GLN A 467 -28.71 1.00 -2.21
CA GLN A 467 -29.40 1.81 -1.21
C GLN A 467 -30.09 3.07 -1.78
N GLY A 468 -30.63 2.97 -3.01
CA GLY A 468 -31.33 4.06 -3.68
C GLY A 468 -30.44 5.06 -4.43
N HIS A 469 -29.14 4.83 -4.49
CA HIS A 469 -28.16 5.68 -5.21
C HIS A 469 -27.66 4.98 -6.46
N ASP A 470 -27.42 5.75 -7.51
CA ASP A 470 -26.71 5.30 -8.69
C ASP A 470 -25.22 5.14 -8.36
N ILE A 471 -24.64 3.98 -8.73
CA ILE A 471 -23.26 3.63 -8.43
C ILE A 471 -22.39 3.84 -9.66
N LEU A 472 -21.27 4.53 -9.47
CA LEU A 472 -20.28 4.71 -10.53
C LEU A 472 -19.69 3.36 -10.97
N PRO A 473 -19.46 3.14 -12.28
CA PRO A 473 -18.85 1.92 -12.77
C PRO A 473 -17.41 1.77 -12.25
N LEU A 474 -16.94 0.53 -12.12
CA LEU A 474 -15.55 0.23 -11.76
C LEU A 474 -14.56 0.89 -12.73
N GLU A 475 -13.54 1.54 -12.20
CA GLU A 475 -12.37 2.05 -12.93
C GLU A 475 -11.21 1.04 -12.92
N GLY A 476 -11.13 0.23 -11.87
CA GLY A 476 -10.15 -0.84 -11.73
C GLY A 476 -10.26 -1.88 -12.83
N ARG A 477 -9.13 -2.48 -13.18
CA ARG A 477 -9.02 -3.60 -14.12
C ARG A 477 -8.54 -4.84 -13.37
N SER A 478 -9.13 -6.00 -13.65
CA SER A 478 -8.72 -7.24 -13.01
C SER A 478 -7.25 -7.59 -13.26
N LEU A 479 -6.57 -8.09 -12.23
CA LEU A 479 -5.20 -8.59 -12.26
C LEU A 479 -5.12 -10.06 -12.69
N VAL A 480 -6.24 -10.74 -12.91
CA VAL A 480 -6.26 -12.15 -13.37
C VAL A 480 -5.39 -12.37 -14.60
N PRO A 481 -5.38 -11.52 -15.64
CA PRO A 481 -4.46 -11.66 -16.77
C PRO A 481 -2.98 -11.68 -16.34
N ALA A 482 -2.59 -10.89 -15.32
CA ALA A 482 -1.24 -10.91 -14.78
C ALA A 482 -0.93 -12.23 -14.04
N PHE A 483 -1.89 -12.78 -13.32
CA PHE A 483 -1.77 -14.09 -12.65
C PHE A 483 -1.58 -15.22 -13.67
N LEU A 484 -2.27 -15.16 -14.79
CA LEU A 484 -2.17 -16.10 -15.91
C LEU A 484 -0.94 -15.85 -16.81
N ASN A 485 -0.11 -14.88 -16.47
CA ASN A 485 1.08 -14.49 -17.24
C ASN A 485 0.76 -14.06 -18.69
N GLU A 486 -0.38 -13.42 -18.89
CA GLU A 486 -0.73 -12.78 -20.15
C GLU A 486 0.10 -11.50 -20.37
N ALA A 487 0.13 -11.00 -21.59
CA ALA A 487 0.81 -9.75 -21.90
C ALA A 487 0.11 -8.53 -21.28
N PRO A 488 0.85 -7.52 -20.80
CA PRO A 488 0.27 -6.27 -20.31
C PRO A 488 -0.56 -5.57 -21.41
N ARG A 489 -1.69 -4.99 -21.02
CA ARG A 489 -2.54 -4.18 -21.93
C ARG A 489 -2.29 -2.70 -21.72
N PRO A 490 -2.34 -1.88 -22.78
CA PRO A 490 -2.20 -0.42 -22.67
C PRO A 490 -3.19 0.16 -21.67
N ARG A 491 -2.74 1.14 -20.88
CA ARG A 491 -3.55 1.81 -19.87
C ARG A 491 -3.07 3.24 -19.66
N THR A 492 -4.04 4.13 -19.41
CA THR A 492 -3.80 5.48 -18.90
C THR A 492 -4.23 5.53 -17.44
N LEU A 493 -3.43 6.15 -16.57
CA LEU A 493 -3.74 6.46 -15.18
C LEU A 493 -3.52 7.94 -14.92
N ILE A 494 -4.37 8.51 -14.08
CA ILE A 494 -4.15 9.87 -13.56
C ILE A 494 -3.98 9.83 -12.05
N PHE A 495 -3.26 10.81 -11.55
CA PHE A 495 -2.96 10.97 -10.13
C PHE A 495 -3.18 12.43 -9.76
N GLU A 496 -3.78 12.66 -8.61
CA GLU A 496 -3.82 13.99 -7.99
C GLU A 496 -3.87 13.83 -6.47
N HIS A 497 -3.05 14.61 -5.79
CA HIS A 497 -3.15 14.83 -4.36
C HIS A 497 -2.51 16.17 -3.98
N GLU A 498 -3.25 17.01 -3.24
CA GLU A 498 -2.77 18.30 -2.72
C GLU A 498 -2.09 19.17 -3.81
N HIS A 499 -2.75 19.33 -4.96
CA HIS A 499 -2.29 20.08 -6.13
C HIS A 499 -1.12 19.46 -6.91
N ASN A 500 -0.62 18.29 -6.51
CA ASN A 500 0.32 17.53 -7.30
C ASN A 500 -0.46 16.67 -8.30
N GLY A 501 -0.20 16.81 -9.59
CA GLY A 501 -0.92 16.09 -10.63
C GLY A 501 0.01 15.30 -11.54
N ALA A 502 -0.44 14.15 -12.03
CA ALA A 502 0.26 13.42 -13.08
C ALA A 502 -0.71 12.63 -13.96
N ILE A 503 -0.31 12.41 -15.20
CA ILE A 503 -0.90 11.42 -16.11
C ILE A 503 0.19 10.49 -16.59
N ARG A 504 -0.09 9.18 -16.54
CA ARG A 504 0.74 8.15 -17.13
C ARG A 504 -0.02 7.44 -18.24
N ASP A 505 0.57 7.39 -19.43
CA ASP A 505 0.06 6.70 -20.60
C ASP A 505 1.11 5.74 -21.15
N GLY A 506 0.96 4.45 -20.84
CA GLY A 506 2.00 3.46 -21.11
C GLY A 506 3.34 3.82 -20.46
N ASP A 507 4.37 4.03 -21.26
CA ASP A 507 5.72 4.36 -20.78
C ASP A 507 5.91 5.86 -20.50
N TRP A 508 4.97 6.71 -20.92
CA TRP A 508 5.11 8.17 -20.79
C TRP A 508 4.36 8.70 -19.57
N LYS A 509 4.99 9.61 -18.85
CA LYS A 509 4.41 10.30 -17.71
C LYS A 509 4.66 11.79 -17.77
N LEU A 510 3.59 12.57 -17.63
CA LEU A 510 3.65 14.00 -17.40
C LEU A 510 3.27 14.29 -15.96
N VAL A 511 4.11 15.00 -15.22
CA VAL A 511 3.92 15.28 -13.78
C VAL A 511 4.17 16.75 -13.46
N GLY A 512 3.31 17.34 -12.62
CA GLY A 512 3.41 18.70 -12.09
C GLY A 512 3.22 18.70 -10.58
N ASN A 513 4.32 18.82 -9.83
CA ASN A 513 4.25 19.03 -8.39
C ASN A 513 3.84 20.48 -8.12
N ASP A 514 2.82 20.69 -7.25
CA ASP A 514 2.10 21.95 -7.09
C ASP A 514 1.62 22.56 -8.44
N GLY A 515 1.29 21.65 -9.37
CA GLY A 515 0.95 21.99 -10.76
C GLY A 515 -0.51 22.36 -10.99
N LEU A 516 -1.37 22.23 -10.00
CA LEU A 516 -2.81 22.42 -10.13
C LEU A 516 -3.35 23.59 -9.30
N ASN A 517 -4.44 24.16 -9.75
CA ASN A 517 -5.31 25.06 -9.02
C ASN A 517 -6.76 24.57 -9.13
N ARG A 518 -7.70 25.37 -8.65
CA ARG A 518 -9.14 25.01 -8.63
C ARG A 518 -9.69 24.55 -9.97
N ASP A 519 -9.27 25.19 -11.07
CA ASP A 519 -9.91 25.03 -12.38
C ASP A 519 -9.07 24.19 -13.36
N GLY A 520 -7.86 23.81 -12.97
CA GLY A 520 -6.98 23.00 -13.81
C GLY A 520 -5.49 23.21 -13.57
N ILE A 521 -4.71 23.20 -14.66
CA ILE A 521 -3.26 23.43 -14.57
C ILE A 521 -3.00 24.87 -14.15
N ARG A 522 -2.21 25.04 -13.11
CA ARG A 522 -1.83 26.36 -12.56
C ARG A 522 -1.00 27.12 -13.61
N PRO A 523 -1.38 28.36 -13.95
CA PRO A 523 -0.57 29.18 -14.85
C PRO A 523 0.86 29.35 -14.35
N GLY A 524 1.84 29.14 -15.23
CA GLY A 524 3.27 29.23 -14.90
C GLY A 524 3.85 28.04 -14.17
N SER A 525 3.07 27.02 -13.81
CA SER A 525 3.58 25.76 -13.27
C SER A 525 4.41 25.02 -14.31
N LYS A 526 5.48 24.35 -13.82
CA LYS A 526 6.39 23.58 -14.68
C LYS A 526 6.05 22.11 -14.61
N TRP A 527 5.39 21.61 -15.65
CA TRP A 527 5.17 20.18 -15.80
C TRP A 527 6.37 19.54 -16.49
N LYS A 528 6.76 18.34 -16.04
CA LYS A 528 7.90 17.59 -16.52
C LYS A 528 7.40 16.32 -17.21
N LEU A 529 8.05 15.94 -18.31
CA LEU A 529 7.73 14.76 -19.12
C LEU A 529 8.86 13.73 -19.00
N PHE A 530 8.50 12.50 -18.71
CA PHE A 530 9.45 11.39 -18.58
C PHE A 530 9.04 10.18 -19.41
N ASN A 531 10.02 9.40 -19.88
CA ASN A 531 9.80 8.08 -20.42
C ASN A 531 10.24 7.04 -19.36
N LEU A 532 9.29 6.50 -18.62
CA LEU A 532 9.56 5.64 -17.45
C LEU A 532 10.16 4.28 -17.81
N ARG A 533 10.08 3.84 -19.07
CA ARG A 533 10.80 2.63 -19.53
C ARG A 533 12.31 2.82 -19.45
N ASN A 534 12.78 4.00 -19.81
CA ASN A 534 14.19 4.34 -19.87
C ASN A 534 14.69 5.08 -18.63
N ASP A 535 13.77 5.77 -17.95
CA ASP A 535 14.04 6.66 -16.81
C ASP A 535 12.97 6.50 -15.71
N PRO A 536 12.92 5.36 -15.01
CA PRO A 536 11.96 5.14 -13.92
C PRO A 536 12.20 6.02 -12.69
N ALA A 537 13.34 6.72 -12.64
CA ALA A 537 13.71 7.61 -11.55
C ALA A 537 13.41 9.09 -11.83
N GLU A 538 12.77 9.42 -12.96
CA GLU A 538 12.35 10.79 -13.33
C GLU A 538 13.51 11.82 -13.33
N LEU A 539 14.66 11.46 -13.95
CA LEU A 539 15.87 12.28 -13.96
C LEU A 539 16.00 13.20 -15.19
N ASP A 540 15.57 12.72 -16.38
CA ASP A 540 15.70 13.44 -17.65
C ASP A 540 14.34 13.99 -18.10
N ASN A 541 14.11 15.28 -17.82
CA ASN A 541 12.90 15.96 -18.24
C ASN A 541 12.89 16.21 -19.76
N LEU A 542 12.00 15.54 -20.45
CA LEU A 542 11.84 15.59 -21.91
C LEU A 542 10.80 16.61 -22.40
N ALA A 543 10.19 17.44 -21.53
CA ALA A 543 9.11 18.35 -21.91
C ALA A 543 9.49 19.35 -23.01
N GLU A 544 10.73 19.85 -23.00
CA GLU A 544 11.24 20.74 -24.04
C GLU A 544 11.64 20.00 -25.31
N LYS A 545 12.06 18.75 -25.22
CA LYS A 545 12.43 17.90 -26.36
C LYS A 545 11.20 17.31 -27.08
N GLU A 546 10.10 17.09 -26.34
CA GLU A 546 8.87 16.45 -26.80
C GLU A 546 7.62 17.34 -26.51
N PRO A 547 7.59 18.61 -26.99
CA PRO A 547 6.56 19.57 -26.57
C PRO A 547 5.15 19.19 -27.05
N ALA A 548 5.03 18.51 -28.20
CA ALA A 548 3.75 18.03 -28.71
C ALA A 548 3.15 16.96 -27.79
N ARG A 549 3.96 16.04 -27.29
CA ARG A 549 3.54 15.00 -26.36
C ARG A 549 3.17 15.57 -24.99
N ALA A 550 3.97 16.51 -24.47
CA ALA A 550 3.67 17.19 -23.22
C ALA A 550 2.32 17.93 -23.30
N LYS A 551 2.03 18.58 -24.43
CA LYS A 551 0.75 19.25 -24.67
C LYS A 551 -0.42 18.25 -24.76
N ASP A 552 -0.26 17.17 -25.52
CA ASP A 552 -1.29 16.11 -25.63
C ASP A 552 -1.64 15.52 -24.25
N LEU A 553 -0.64 15.10 -23.49
CA LEU A 553 -0.85 14.54 -22.15
C LEU A 553 -1.46 15.56 -21.18
N SER A 554 -1.10 16.86 -21.27
CA SER A 554 -1.73 17.92 -20.48
C SER A 554 -3.23 18.03 -20.75
N GLN A 555 -3.61 17.99 -22.03
CA GLN A 555 -5.02 18.06 -22.43
C GLN A 555 -5.78 16.83 -21.94
N ARG A 556 -5.25 15.65 -22.15
CA ARG A 556 -5.85 14.38 -21.69
C ARG A 556 -5.95 14.33 -20.17
N PHE A 557 -4.95 14.86 -19.45
CA PHE A 557 -5.04 14.98 -17.98
C PHE A 557 -6.24 15.83 -17.56
N LEU A 558 -6.48 16.99 -18.20
CA LEU A 558 -7.60 17.86 -17.87
C LEU A 558 -8.96 17.22 -18.17
N GLU A 559 -9.07 16.46 -19.26
CA GLU A 559 -10.27 15.70 -19.61
C GLU A 559 -10.58 14.64 -18.57
N GLU A 560 -9.59 13.83 -18.23
CA GLU A 560 -9.71 12.79 -17.20
C GLU A 560 -9.93 13.38 -15.80
N ALA A 561 -9.28 14.48 -15.45
CA ALA A 561 -9.46 15.15 -14.17
C ALA A 561 -10.89 15.66 -13.95
N LYS A 562 -11.56 16.12 -15.01
CA LYS A 562 -12.99 16.45 -14.96
C LYS A 562 -13.86 15.21 -14.82
N ARG A 563 -13.59 14.17 -15.61
CA ARG A 563 -14.35 12.90 -15.60
C ARG A 563 -14.28 12.21 -14.23
N THR A 564 -13.12 12.23 -13.61
CA THR A 564 -12.87 11.53 -12.34
C THR A 564 -13.11 12.41 -11.11
N LEU A 565 -13.67 13.60 -11.28
CA LEU A 565 -14.00 14.54 -10.20
C LEU A 565 -12.79 15.12 -9.45
N VAL A 566 -11.62 15.11 -10.05
CA VAL A 566 -10.45 15.87 -9.58
C VAL A 566 -10.73 17.37 -9.70
N LEU A 567 -11.40 17.78 -10.75
CA LEU A 567 -11.79 19.16 -10.98
C LEU A 567 -13.32 19.33 -10.86
N PRO A 568 -13.78 20.46 -10.29
CA PRO A 568 -12.98 21.51 -9.66
C PRO A 568 -12.35 21.03 -8.34
N SER A 569 -11.11 21.44 -8.08
CA SER A 569 -10.49 21.21 -6.78
C SER A 569 -10.92 22.26 -5.75
N PRO A 570 -10.85 22.01 -4.44
CA PRO A 570 -11.25 22.96 -3.40
C PRO A 570 -10.33 24.18 -3.31
#